data_5019ee82a1997744c274efa00e558b4e
#
_entry.id   5019ee82a1997744c274efa00e558b4e
#
_cell.length_a   1.000
_cell.length_b   1.000
_cell.length_c   1.000
_cell.angle_alpha   90.00
_cell.angle_beta   90.00
_cell.angle_gamma   90.00
#
_symmetry.space_group_name_H-M   'P 1'
#
loop_
_entity.id
_entity.type
_entity.pdbx_description
1 polymer ?
#
loop_
_entity_poly.entity_id
_entity_poly.type
_entity_poly.pdbx_seq_one_letter_code
_entity_poly.pdbx_strand_id
1 'polypeptide(L)'
;GRTLEEWFRQAWLQNGQWLHADAWWDRKGQNEIDLVATNPLTQSIGFAEVKLNPAKFSAGLLELKIGAFLKSQPQYRDWNITRQGLSLEDLRNI
;
A
#
# COMPACT_ATOMS: atom_id res chain seq x y z
N GLY A 1 -6.76 -2.74 12.14
CA GLY A 1 -8.11 -2.91 11.68
C GLY A 1 -8.46 -1.91 10.62
N ARG A 2 -9.72 -1.89 10.25
CA ARG A 2 -10.22 -1.04 9.18
C ARG A 2 -9.99 0.45 9.46
N THR A 3 -10.18 0.87 10.71
CA THR A 3 -9.98 2.26 11.11
C THR A 3 -8.52 2.67 10.96
N LEU A 4 -7.60 1.79 11.31
CA LEU A 4 -6.17 2.07 11.19
C LEU A 4 -5.77 2.20 9.72
N GLU A 5 -6.30 1.32 8.85
CA GLU A 5 -6.04 1.38 7.42
C GLU A 5 -6.56 2.69 6.82
N GLU A 6 -7.75 3.13 7.20
CA GLU A 6 -8.30 4.40 6.75
C GLU A 6 -7.47 5.58 7.24
N TRP A 7 -6.97 5.51 8.47
CA TRP A 7 -6.14 6.56 9.03
C TRP A 7 -4.86 6.74 8.20
N PHE A 8 -4.17 5.63 7.87
CA PHE A 8 -2.97 5.70 7.04
C PHE A 8 -3.28 6.19 5.62
N ARG A 9 -4.40 5.78 5.06
CA ARG A 9 -4.80 6.26 3.74
C ARG A 9 -4.94 7.78 3.73
N GLN A 10 -5.62 8.34 4.73
CA GLN A 10 -5.78 9.79 4.84
C GLN A 10 -4.45 10.49 5.09
N ALA A 11 -3.60 9.93 5.94
CA ALA A 11 -2.29 10.50 6.22
C ALA A 11 -1.42 10.56 4.96
N TRP A 12 -1.45 9.51 4.16
CA TRP A 12 -0.69 9.47 2.91
C TRP A 12 -1.19 10.50 1.91
N LEU A 13 -2.51 10.68 1.80
CA LEU A 13 -3.07 11.69 0.92
C LEU A 13 -2.72 13.10 1.38
N GLN A 14 -2.63 13.32 2.67
CA GLN A 14 -2.35 14.64 3.23
C GLN A 14 -0.90 15.08 3.11
N ASN A 15 0.04 14.13 2.95
CA ASN A 15 1.45 14.49 2.89
C ASN A 15 1.89 15.10 1.55
N GLY A 16 1.01 15.13 0.57
CA GLY A 16 1.28 15.77 -0.73
C GLY A 16 2.04 14.91 -1.72
N GLN A 17 2.52 13.75 -1.31
CA GLN A 17 3.26 12.85 -2.20
C GLN A 17 2.32 12.04 -3.11
N TRP A 18 1.15 11.69 -2.61
CA TRP A 18 0.22 10.80 -3.29
C TRP A 18 -1.06 11.52 -3.67
N LEU A 19 -1.56 11.27 -4.88
CA LEU A 19 -2.81 11.87 -5.36
C LEU A 19 -4.01 10.94 -5.16
N HIS A 20 -3.76 9.62 -5.13
CA HIS A 20 -4.79 8.61 -4.90
C HIS A 20 -4.28 7.59 -3.91
N ALA A 21 -5.17 7.05 -3.08
CA ALA A 21 -4.84 5.99 -2.14
C ALA A 21 -6.09 5.17 -1.85
N ASP A 22 -6.00 3.84 -2.06
CA ASP A 22 -7.09 2.92 -1.85
C ASP A 22 -6.55 1.56 -1.44
N ALA A 23 -7.44 0.69 -0.96
CA ALA A 23 -7.14 -0.73 -0.83
C ALA A 23 -7.30 -1.40 -2.20
N TRP A 24 -6.65 -2.53 -2.36
CA TRP A 24 -6.81 -3.33 -3.57
C TRP A 24 -7.05 -4.80 -3.21
N TRP A 25 -7.89 -5.46 -3.98
CA TRP A 25 -8.07 -6.90 -3.92
C TRP A 25 -8.33 -7.43 -5.33
N ASP A 26 -7.93 -8.68 -5.57
CA ASP A 26 -8.15 -9.30 -6.86
C ASP A 26 -9.61 -9.76 -7.00
N ARG A 27 -9.97 -10.21 -8.21
CA ARG A 27 -11.34 -10.65 -8.50
C ARG A 27 -11.83 -11.77 -7.59
N LYS A 28 -10.92 -12.66 -7.21
CA LYS A 28 -11.25 -13.83 -6.38
C LYS A 28 -11.18 -13.52 -4.89
N GLY A 29 -10.70 -12.33 -4.53
CA GLY A 29 -10.50 -11.98 -3.14
C GLY A 29 -9.39 -12.76 -2.45
N GLN A 30 -8.50 -13.38 -3.21
CA GLN A 30 -7.41 -14.17 -2.66
C GLN A 30 -6.21 -13.32 -2.27
N ASN A 31 -6.01 -12.21 -2.97
CA ASN A 31 -4.94 -11.27 -2.69
C ASN A 31 -5.52 -9.92 -2.36
N GLU A 32 -5.06 -9.34 -1.25
CA GLU A 32 -5.51 -8.02 -0.80
C GLU A 32 -4.29 -7.23 -0.35
N ILE A 33 -4.22 -5.97 -0.78
CA ILE A 33 -3.21 -5.03 -0.31
C ILE A 33 -3.93 -3.90 0.40
N ASP A 34 -3.53 -3.64 1.64
CA ASP A 34 -4.24 -2.68 2.51
C ASP A 34 -4.19 -1.26 1.98
N LEU A 35 -3.08 -0.88 1.34
CA LEU A 35 -2.90 0.48 0.85
C LEU A 35 -2.10 0.47 -0.45
N VAL A 36 -2.69 1.02 -1.49
CA VAL A 36 -2.04 1.26 -2.79
C VAL A 36 -2.23 2.74 -3.10
N ALA A 37 -1.13 3.47 -3.17
CA ALA A 37 -1.15 4.91 -3.44
C ALA A 37 -0.44 5.21 -4.75
N THR A 38 -0.97 6.16 -5.51
CA THR A 38 -0.39 6.53 -6.80
C THR A 38 -0.25 8.03 -6.95
N ASN A 39 0.79 8.41 -7.69
CA ASN A 39 0.97 9.76 -8.17
C ASN A 39 1.35 9.69 -9.65
N PRO A 40 0.38 9.91 -10.56
CA PRO A 40 0.64 9.83 -12.00
C PRO A 40 1.61 10.91 -12.50
N LEU A 41 1.71 12.04 -11.81
CA LEU A 41 2.60 13.13 -12.22
C LEU A 41 4.07 12.75 -12.09
N THR A 42 4.39 11.92 -11.10
CA THR A 42 5.76 11.44 -10.87
C THR A 42 5.92 9.98 -11.30
N GLN A 43 4.85 9.35 -11.76
CA GLN A 43 4.80 7.91 -12.06
C GLN A 43 5.32 7.08 -10.90
N SER A 44 4.78 7.36 -9.71
CA SER A 44 5.14 6.66 -8.47
C SER A 44 3.94 5.88 -7.95
N ILE A 45 4.22 4.68 -7.41
CA ILE A 45 3.21 3.84 -6.78
C ILE A 45 3.80 3.27 -5.48
N GLY A 46 3.02 3.36 -4.40
CA GLY A 46 3.42 2.87 -3.10
C GLY A 46 2.46 1.80 -2.60
N PHE A 47 3.01 0.73 -2.05
CA PHE A 47 2.24 -0.38 -1.48
C PHE A 47 2.55 -0.49 0.00
N ALA A 48 1.52 -0.71 0.81
CA ALA A 48 1.72 -0.93 2.24
C ALA A 48 0.74 -1.96 2.79
N GLU A 49 1.24 -2.74 3.75
CA GLU A 49 0.41 -3.60 4.59
C GLU A 49 0.36 -2.99 5.97
N VAL A 50 -0.82 -2.97 6.57
CA VAL A 50 -1.06 -2.40 7.89
C VAL A 50 -1.25 -3.53 8.89
N LYS A 51 -0.42 -3.59 9.91
CA LYS A 51 -0.48 -4.58 10.97
C LYS A 51 -0.44 -3.89 12.33
N LEU A 52 -1.26 -4.36 13.27
CA LEU A 52 -1.20 -3.85 14.63
C LEU A 52 0.15 -4.18 15.28
N ASN A 53 0.61 -5.39 15.07
CA ASN A 53 1.91 -5.85 15.55
C ASN A 53 2.91 -5.84 14.39
N PRO A 54 3.97 -5.02 14.42
CA PRO A 54 4.94 -4.95 13.33
C PRO A 54 5.64 -6.29 13.05
N ALA A 55 5.74 -7.17 14.06
CA ALA A 55 6.33 -8.49 13.87
C ALA A 55 5.51 -9.39 12.95
N LYS A 56 4.25 -9.05 12.71
CA LYS A 56 3.39 -9.82 11.79
C LYS A 56 3.54 -9.40 10.33
N PHE A 57 4.26 -8.33 10.06
CA PHE A 57 4.49 -7.90 8.69
C PHE A 57 5.46 -8.87 7.99
N SER A 58 5.12 -9.27 6.77
CA SER A 58 5.97 -10.10 5.92
C SER A 58 6.24 -9.39 4.60
N ALA A 59 7.50 -8.98 4.41
CA ALA A 59 7.92 -8.35 3.16
C ALA A 59 7.76 -9.31 1.98
N GLY A 60 8.07 -10.59 2.17
CA GLY A 60 7.94 -11.59 1.12
C GLY A 60 6.50 -11.78 0.67
N LEU A 61 5.56 -11.80 1.61
CA LEU A 61 4.15 -11.91 1.27
C LEU A 61 3.66 -10.67 0.53
N LEU A 62 4.09 -9.48 0.94
CA LEU A 62 3.73 -8.25 0.23
C LEU A 62 4.27 -8.28 -1.21
N GLU A 63 5.49 -8.76 -1.41
CA GLU A 63 6.06 -8.88 -2.76
C GLU A 63 5.23 -9.79 -3.66
N LEU A 64 4.72 -10.90 -3.13
CA LEU A 64 3.84 -11.79 -3.89
C LEU A 64 2.55 -11.08 -4.29
N LYS A 65 1.98 -10.30 -3.38
CA LYS A 65 0.76 -9.53 -3.64
C LYS A 65 1.00 -8.43 -4.67
N ILE A 66 2.14 -7.75 -4.60
CA ILE A 66 2.51 -6.74 -5.59
C ILE A 66 2.65 -7.38 -6.96
N GLY A 67 3.25 -8.57 -7.05
CA GLY A 67 3.34 -9.31 -8.30
C GLY A 67 1.98 -9.58 -8.90
N ALA A 68 1.01 -10.01 -8.08
CA ALA A 68 -0.36 -10.23 -8.54
C ALA A 68 -1.02 -8.92 -9.02
N PHE A 69 -0.79 -7.83 -8.29
CA PHE A 69 -1.30 -6.50 -8.69
C PHE A 69 -0.74 -6.09 -10.05
N LEU A 70 0.58 -6.16 -10.23
CA LEU A 70 1.22 -5.74 -11.48
C LEU A 70 0.85 -6.62 -12.65
N LYS A 71 0.52 -7.89 -12.40
CA LYS A 71 0.04 -8.79 -13.44
C LYS A 71 -1.34 -8.37 -13.93
N SER A 72 -2.21 -7.91 -13.03
CA SER A 72 -3.55 -7.44 -13.39
C SER A 72 -3.54 -6.01 -13.92
N GLN A 73 -2.54 -5.22 -13.56
CA GLN A 73 -2.43 -3.81 -13.94
C GLN A 73 -1.01 -3.49 -14.42
N PRO A 74 -0.64 -3.98 -15.61
CA PRO A 74 0.74 -3.89 -16.09
C PRO A 74 1.21 -2.47 -16.40
N GLN A 75 0.31 -1.49 -16.48
CA GLN A 75 0.69 -0.11 -16.73
C GLN A 75 1.59 0.48 -15.64
N TYR A 76 1.62 -0.12 -14.45
CA TYR A 76 2.44 0.37 -13.34
C TYR A 76 3.82 -0.27 -13.26
N ARG A 77 4.16 -1.21 -14.17
CA ARG A 77 5.41 -1.96 -14.06
C ARG A 77 6.66 -1.09 -14.10
N ASP A 78 6.63 -0.02 -14.87
CA ASP A 78 7.79 0.86 -15.05
C ASP A 78 7.77 2.08 -14.12
N TRP A 79 6.78 2.14 -13.22
CA TRP A 79 6.69 3.22 -12.26
C TRP A 79 7.70 3.02 -11.12
N ASN A 80 7.99 4.11 -10.42
CA ASN A 80 8.79 4.04 -9.19
C ASN A 80 7.96 3.35 -8.11
N ILE A 81 8.39 2.15 -7.72
CA ILE A 81 7.63 1.31 -6.79
C ILE A 81 8.28 1.38 -5.41
N THR A 82 7.49 1.73 -4.40
CA THR A 82 7.89 1.66 -3.00
C THR A 82 6.99 0.69 -2.26
N ARG A 83 7.49 0.12 -1.16
CA ARG A 83 6.78 -0.87 -0.37
C ARG A 83 7.17 -0.77 1.08
N GLN A 84 6.20 -0.91 1.98
CA GLN A 84 6.49 -0.84 3.41
C GLN A 84 5.40 -1.50 4.26
N GLY A 85 5.78 -1.86 5.48
CA GLY A 85 4.84 -2.25 6.51
C GLY A 85 4.54 -1.07 7.41
N LEU A 86 3.28 -0.90 7.77
CA LEU A 86 2.84 0.17 8.67
C LEU A 86 2.22 -0.46 9.92
N SER A 87 2.44 0.16 11.07
CA SER A 87 1.91 -0.31 12.34
C SER A 87 1.61 0.85 13.26
N LEU A 88 1.14 0.55 14.48
CA LEU A 88 0.88 1.57 15.48
C LEU A 88 2.12 2.41 15.79
N GLU A 89 3.32 1.84 15.64
CA GLU A 89 4.55 2.58 15.88
C GLU A 89 4.72 3.76 14.93
N ASP A 90 4.19 3.64 13.71
CA ASP A 90 4.31 4.69 12.71
C ASP A 90 3.45 5.91 13.03
N LEU A 91 2.45 5.75 13.90
CA LEU A 91 1.62 6.86 14.34
C LEU A 91 2.40 7.87 15.18
N ARG A 92 3.47 7.43 15.83
CA ARG A 92 4.29 8.29 16.70
C ARG A 92 5.14 9.27 15.92
N ASN A 93 5.36 9.00 14.64
CA ASN A 93 6.25 9.78 13.77
C ASN A 93 5.51 10.76 12.88
N ILE A 94 4.22 10.92 13.13
CA ILE A 94 3.38 11.77 12.27
C ILE A 94 2.79 12.95 13.02
#